data_ed7c9283cf017aff1d446e17f56bfa88
#
_entry.id   ed7c9283cf017aff1d446e17f56bfa88
#
_cell.length_a   1.000
_cell.length_b   1.000
_cell.length_c   1.000
_cell.angle_alpha   90.00
_cell.angle_beta   90.00
_cell.angle_gamma   90.00
#
_symmetry.space_group_name_H-M   'P 1'
#
loop_
_entity.id
_entity.type
_entity.pdbx_description
1 polymer ?
#
loop_
_entity_poly.entity_id
_entity_poly.type
_entity_poly.pdbx_seq_one_letter_code
_entity_poly.pdbx_strand_id
1 'polypeptide(L)'
;LKGHKLSTMGGSLFGAEGNNENKYVLLDKKTIRKSWLRWIMFNQANYNYERMQGTGFCHAMVPVINKLYPDNQGKRAELMQNHMQFFNTEPQWGACIIGLTAALEEKRAQGSEEITGDTITSIKSGLMGPLAGNGDTIDGGVVTPLLLTLFIGITNPGNIMGVIGYIIV
;
A
#
# COMPACT_ATOMS: atom_id res chain seq x y z
N LEU A 1 57.30 -44.58 -33.15
CA LEU A 1 56.14 -44.06 -33.87
C LEU A 1 55.03 -43.87 -32.82
N LYS A 2 54.76 -42.63 -32.52
CA LYS A 2 53.99 -42.19 -31.39
C LYS A 2 52.48 -42.34 -31.62
N GLY A 3 51.82 -43.11 -30.74
CA GLY A 3 50.39 -43.22 -30.71
C GLY A 3 49.71 -41.98 -30.15
N HIS A 4 48.75 -41.50 -30.89
CA HIS A 4 47.85 -40.38 -30.49
C HIS A 4 46.69 -40.94 -29.66
N LYS A 5 46.64 -40.56 -28.37
CA LYS A 5 45.48 -40.81 -27.49
C LYS A 5 44.38 -39.83 -27.83
N LEU A 6 43.28 -40.35 -28.39
CA LEU A 6 41.99 -39.63 -28.40
C LEU A 6 41.48 -39.57 -26.97
N SER A 7 41.49 -38.37 -26.40
CA SER A 7 40.84 -38.06 -25.14
C SER A 7 39.38 -37.76 -25.41
N THR A 8 38.52 -38.58 -24.86
CA THR A 8 37.07 -38.45 -24.80
C THR A 8 36.65 -37.13 -24.19
N MET A 9 36.08 -36.25 -25.01
CA MET A 9 35.27 -35.14 -24.56
C MET A 9 33.87 -35.65 -24.16
N GLY A 10 33.72 -36.04 -22.92
CA GLY A 10 32.46 -36.34 -22.25
C GLY A 10 32.43 -35.52 -20.97
N GLY A 11 32.33 -34.24 -21.10
CA GLY A 11 32.23 -33.32 -19.98
C GLY A 11 30.88 -32.60 -19.98
N SER A 12 29.97 -33.14 -19.18
CA SER A 12 29.03 -32.44 -18.36
C SER A 12 28.35 -31.20 -18.98
N LEU A 13 27.32 -31.43 -19.77
CA LEU A 13 26.33 -30.45 -20.20
C LEU A 13 25.24 -30.17 -19.14
N PHE A 14 25.45 -30.62 -17.90
CA PHE A 14 24.59 -30.34 -16.75
C PHE A 14 25.43 -29.68 -15.66
N GLY A 15 26.00 -28.53 -16.02
CA GLY A 15 26.65 -27.61 -15.10
C GLY A 15 25.64 -26.61 -14.57
N ALA A 16 25.21 -26.81 -13.31
CA ALA A 16 24.71 -25.83 -12.41
C ALA A 16 23.59 -24.92 -12.98
N GLU A 17 22.36 -25.41 -13.00
CA GLU A 17 21.24 -24.56 -12.61
C GLU A 17 21.55 -24.03 -11.20
N GLY A 18 22.26 -22.93 -11.18
CA GLY A 18 22.39 -22.13 -9.98
C GLY A 18 20.97 -21.84 -9.52
N ASN A 19 20.62 -22.39 -8.39
CA ASN A 19 19.42 -22.10 -7.64
C ASN A 19 19.42 -20.60 -7.34
N ASN A 20 19.01 -19.82 -8.34
CA ASN A 20 18.70 -18.42 -8.19
C ASN A 20 17.33 -18.40 -7.49
N GLU A 21 17.33 -18.87 -6.23
CA GLU A 21 16.25 -18.54 -5.32
C GLU A 21 16.22 -17.01 -5.28
N ASN A 22 15.39 -16.48 -6.16
CA ASN A 22 15.07 -15.06 -6.24
C ASN A 22 14.73 -14.61 -4.83
N LYS A 23 15.68 -13.96 -4.19
CA LYS A 23 15.57 -13.37 -2.86
C LYS A 23 14.67 -12.13 -2.97
N TYR A 24 13.45 -12.35 -3.48
CA TYR A 24 12.43 -11.32 -3.49
C TYR A 24 12.01 -11.08 -2.07
N VAL A 25 12.23 -9.87 -1.60
CA VAL A 25 11.74 -9.42 -0.30
C VAL A 25 10.22 -9.30 -0.41
N LEU A 26 9.51 -10.34 0.02
CA LEU A 26 8.05 -10.33 0.04
C LEU A 26 7.54 -9.51 1.22
N LEU A 27 6.45 -8.79 0.99
CA LEU A 27 5.75 -8.07 2.05
C LEU A 27 5.01 -9.06 2.95
N ASP A 28 5.33 -9.04 4.22
CA ASP A 28 4.65 -9.85 5.22
C ASP A 28 3.36 -9.19 5.72
N LYS A 29 2.46 -9.99 6.27
CA LYS A 29 1.19 -9.51 6.84
C LYS A 29 1.38 -8.43 7.90
N LYS A 30 2.48 -8.46 8.64
CA LYS A 30 2.81 -7.48 9.67
C LYS A 30 3.11 -6.11 9.06
N THR A 31 3.86 -6.08 7.96
CA THR A 31 4.17 -4.84 7.23
C THR A 31 2.90 -4.22 6.64
N ILE A 32 2.06 -5.03 5.98
CA ILE A 32 0.78 -4.57 5.41
C ILE A 32 -0.15 -4.03 6.51
N ARG A 33 -0.30 -4.77 7.62
CA ARG A 33 -1.11 -4.31 8.77
C ARG A 33 -0.58 -3.00 9.35
N LYS A 34 0.75 -2.83 9.46
CA LYS A 34 1.36 -1.60 9.95
C LYS A 34 1.11 -0.43 9.00
N SER A 35 1.16 -0.66 7.69
CA SER A 35 0.82 0.33 6.67
C SER A 35 -0.65 0.74 6.77
N TRP A 36 -1.56 -0.22 6.83
CA TRP A 36 -2.99 0.01 7.00
C TRP A 36 -3.33 0.79 8.28
N LEU A 37 -2.76 0.40 9.44
CA LEU A 37 -2.96 1.11 10.70
C LEU A 37 -2.48 2.56 10.62
N ARG A 38 -1.33 2.82 9.98
CA ARG A 38 -0.85 4.18 9.78
C ARG A 38 -1.81 5.00 8.92
N TRP A 39 -2.37 4.38 7.88
CA TRP A 39 -3.37 5.04 7.06
C TRP A 39 -4.60 5.42 7.89
N ILE A 40 -5.24 4.48 8.56
CA ILE A 40 -6.45 4.73 9.34
C ILE A 40 -6.23 5.80 10.41
N MET A 41 -5.08 5.79 11.09
CA MET A 41 -4.79 6.73 12.19
C MET A 41 -4.32 8.12 11.72
N PHE A 42 -3.68 8.22 10.56
CA PHE A 42 -2.95 9.43 10.17
C PHE A 42 -3.29 9.99 8.79
N ASN A 43 -4.30 9.45 8.08
CA ASN A 43 -4.65 9.93 6.74
C ASN A 43 -5.01 11.43 6.71
N GLN A 44 -5.61 11.97 7.77
CA GLN A 44 -6.00 13.38 7.91
C GLN A 44 -5.04 14.22 8.77
N ALA A 45 -4.00 13.61 9.38
CA ALA A 45 -3.16 14.28 10.39
C ALA A 45 -2.38 15.50 9.86
N ASN A 46 -2.09 15.54 8.57
CA ASN A 46 -1.37 16.66 7.93
C ASN A 46 -2.07 17.07 6.63
N TYR A 47 -3.37 17.25 6.71
CA TYR A 47 -4.20 17.67 5.59
C TYR A 47 -3.91 19.12 5.20
N ASN A 48 -3.68 19.36 3.91
CA ASN A 48 -3.38 20.70 3.39
C ASN A 48 -3.92 20.85 1.95
N TYR A 49 -4.09 22.08 1.49
CA TYR A 49 -4.68 22.37 0.17
C TYR A 49 -3.84 21.86 -1.02
N GLU A 50 -2.52 21.80 -0.87
CA GLU A 50 -1.62 21.42 -1.98
C GLU A 50 -1.67 19.92 -2.26
N ARG A 51 -1.67 19.10 -1.20
CA ARG A 51 -1.48 17.64 -1.30
C ARG A 51 -2.60 16.82 -0.67
N MET A 52 -3.53 17.47 0.01
CA MET A 52 -4.63 16.85 0.76
C MET A 52 -4.11 15.75 1.71
N GLN A 53 -4.44 14.50 1.44
CA GLN A 53 -4.00 13.33 2.21
C GLN A 53 -2.64 12.76 1.77
N GLY A 54 -1.93 13.39 0.79
CA GLY A 54 -0.70 12.86 0.21
C GLY A 54 0.39 12.56 1.22
N THR A 55 0.57 13.40 2.25
CA THR A 55 1.53 13.17 3.35
C THR A 55 1.12 11.97 4.21
N GLY A 56 -0.17 11.80 4.50
CA GLY A 56 -0.74 10.64 5.19
C GLY A 56 -0.52 9.35 4.38
N PHE A 57 -0.72 9.42 3.06
CA PHE A 57 -0.45 8.31 2.15
C PHE A 57 1.03 7.89 2.18
N CYS A 58 1.94 8.86 2.05
CA CYS A 58 3.37 8.60 2.16
C CYS A 58 3.73 7.98 3.50
N HIS A 59 3.20 8.51 4.62
CA HIS A 59 3.41 7.97 5.96
C HIS A 59 2.95 6.51 6.07
N ALA A 60 1.81 6.18 5.47
CA ALA A 60 1.31 4.80 5.41
C ALA A 60 2.23 3.88 4.60
N MET A 61 2.85 4.37 3.51
CA MET A 61 3.74 3.58 2.67
C MET A 61 5.16 3.38 3.26
N VAL A 62 5.57 4.15 4.27
CA VAL A 62 6.92 4.03 4.88
C VAL A 62 7.28 2.60 5.30
N PRO A 63 6.43 1.81 5.98
CA PRO A 63 6.77 0.42 6.33
C PRO A 63 7.05 -0.46 5.11
N VAL A 64 6.27 -0.27 4.05
CA VAL A 64 6.41 -1.00 2.76
C VAL A 64 7.74 -0.65 2.11
N ILE A 65 8.01 0.65 1.94
CA ILE A 65 9.24 1.15 1.30
C ILE A 65 10.48 0.69 2.06
N ASN A 66 10.48 0.77 3.39
CA ASN A 66 11.61 0.33 4.20
C ASN A 66 11.84 -1.18 4.13
N LYS A 67 10.79 -1.98 3.97
CA LYS A 67 10.87 -3.42 3.82
C LYS A 67 11.41 -3.82 2.45
N LEU A 68 10.98 -3.12 1.39
CA LEU A 68 11.40 -3.43 0.00
C LEU A 68 12.82 -2.95 -0.30
N TYR A 69 13.26 -1.83 0.31
CA TYR A 69 14.56 -1.22 0.05
C TYR A 69 15.34 -0.93 1.34
N PRO A 70 15.73 -1.98 2.13
CA PRO A 70 16.34 -1.78 3.44
C PRO A 70 17.67 -1.02 3.36
N ASP A 71 18.50 -1.30 2.35
CA ASP A 71 19.86 -0.78 2.24
C ASP A 71 20.01 0.35 1.22
N ASN A 72 18.91 0.79 0.57
CA ASN A 72 18.93 1.82 -0.46
C ASN A 72 18.18 3.09 -0.01
N GLN A 73 18.92 3.99 0.69
CA GLN A 73 18.34 5.24 1.20
C GLN A 73 17.90 6.17 0.06
N GLY A 74 18.65 6.24 -1.04
CA GLY A 74 18.31 7.09 -2.19
C GLY A 74 16.97 6.64 -2.82
N LYS A 75 16.79 5.33 -3.03
CA LYS A 75 15.55 4.79 -3.58
C LYS A 75 14.37 4.99 -2.64
N ARG A 76 14.56 4.85 -1.33
CA ARG A 76 13.52 5.17 -0.34
C ARG A 76 13.07 6.63 -0.41
N ALA A 77 14.02 7.56 -0.51
CA ALA A 77 13.71 8.99 -0.62
C ALA A 77 12.93 9.31 -1.90
N GLU A 78 13.34 8.75 -3.04
CA GLU A 78 12.63 8.87 -4.32
C GLU A 78 11.18 8.40 -4.20
N LEU A 79 10.97 7.19 -3.66
CA LEU A 79 9.64 6.61 -3.51
C LEU A 79 8.76 7.40 -2.54
N MET A 80 9.32 7.87 -1.42
CA MET A 80 8.58 8.73 -0.48
C MET A 80 8.14 10.02 -1.16
N GLN A 81 9.00 10.63 -1.97
CA GLN A 81 8.66 11.84 -2.72
C GLN A 81 7.53 11.58 -3.74
N ASN A 82 7.58 10.46 -4.46
CA ASN A 82 6.52 10.06 -5.39
C ASN A 82 5.18 9.80 -4.69
N HIS A 83 5.19 9.23 -3.48
CA HIS A 83 3.98 8.99 -2.73
C HIS A 83 3.43 10.21 -1.99
N MET A 84 4.20 11.30 -1.88
CA MET A 84 3.75 12.58 -1.32
C MET A 84 2.94 13.45 -2.29
N GLN A 85 2.74 13.02 -3.53
CA GLN A 85 1.90 13.73 -4.50
C GLN A 85 0.47 13.86 -4.02
N PHE A 86 -0.30 14.76 -4.65
CA PHE A 86 -1.71 14.96 -4.36
C PHE A 86 -2.48 13.63 -4.26
N PHE A 87 -3.21 13.47 -3.18
CA PHE A 87 -4.07 12.33 -2.95
C PHE A 87 -5.23 12.74 -2.06
N ASN A 88 -6.46 12.44 -2.46
CA ASN A 88 -7.66 12.71 -1.66
C ASN A 88 -8.75 11.70 -2.00
N THR A 89 -9.18 10.94 -1.02
CA THR A 89 -10.23 9.94 -1.16
C THR A 89 -10.94 9.75 0.19
N GLU A 90 -12.06 9.06 0.18
CA GLU A 90 -12.70 8.65 1.43
C GLU A 90 -11.77 7.67 2.17
N PRO A 91 -11.49 7.88 3.49
CA PRO A 91 -10.44 7.15 4.20
C PRO A 91 -10.61 5.64 4.30
N GLN A 92 -11.81 5.12 4.53
CA GLN A 92 -12.05 3.68 4.67
C GLN A 92 -11.83 2.97 3.33
N TRP A 93 -12.39 3.51 2.25
CA TRP A 93 -12.25 3.00 0.89
C TRP A 93 -10.85 3.22 0.34
N GLY A 94 -10.20 4.32 0.72
CA GLY A 94 -8.82 4.62 0.38
C GLY A 94 -7.81 3.60 0.89
N ALA A 95 -8.13 2.83 1.93
CA ALA A 95 -7.31 1.74 2.42
C ALA A 95 -7.04 0.67 1.35
N CYS A 96 -7.97 0.47 0.41
CA CYS A 96 -7.78 -0.43 -0.73
C CYS A 96 -6.66 0.06 -1.66
N ILE A 97 -6.54 1.38 -1.86
CA ILE A 97 -5.48 1.96 -2.69
C ILE A 97 -4.11 1.77 -2.04
N ILE A 98 -4.02 1.88 -0.71
CA ILE A 98 -2.79 1.58 0.04
C ILE A 98 -2.33 0.14 -0.22
N GLY A 99 -3.24 -0.83 -0.09
CA GLY A 99 -2.95 -2.24 -0.32
C GLY A 99 -2.51 -2.52 -1.76
N LEU A 100 -3.23 -1.97 -2.73
CA LEU A 100 -2.91 -2.11 -4.15
C LEU A 100 -1.54 -1.48 -4.47
N THR A 101 -1.28 -0.27 -3.98
CA THR A 101 0.00 0.42 -4.18
C THR A 101 1.15 -0.38 -3.57
N ALA A 102 0.97 -0.96 -2.39
CA ALA A 102 1.96 -1.82 -1.75
C ALA A 102 2.29 -3.05 -2.62
N ALA A 103 1.27 -3.69 -3.20
CA ALA A 103 1.45 -4.84 -4.09
C ALA A 103 2.14 -4.47 -5.41
N LEU A 104 1.86 -3.28 -5.96
CA LEU A 104 2.52 -2.78 -7.16
C LEU A 104 3.99 -2.43 -6.91
N GLU A 105 4.30 -1.77 -5.78
CA GLU A 105 5.68 -1.49 -5.38
C GLU A 105 6.47 -2.78 -5.09
N GLU A 106 5.84 -3.80 -4.54
CA GLU A 106 6.45 -5.13 -4.35
C GLU A 106 6.82 -5.75 -5.69
N LYS A 107 5.91 -5.78 -6.67
CA LYS A 107 6.18 -6.29 -8.02
C LYS A 107 7.27 -5.49 -8.73
N ARG A 108 7.27 -4.16 -8.55
CA ARG A 108 8.33 -3.29 -9.08
C ARG A 108 9.69 -3.62 -8.47
N ALA A 109 9.74 -3.87 -7.15
CA ALA A 109 10.96 -4.27 -6.46
C ALA A 109 11.47 -5.66 -6.93
N GLN A 110 10.58 -6.52 -7.41
CA GLN A 110 10.90 -7.82 -8.01
C GLN A 110 11.41 -7.72 -9.45
N GLY A 111 11.52 -6.51 -10.01
CA GLY A 111 12.08 -6.30 -11.36
C GLY A 111 11.05 -6.33 -12.48
N SER A 112 9.76 -6.15 -12.21
CA SER A 112 8.75 -6.01 -13.25
C SER A 112 8.95 -4.71 -14.03
N GLU A 113 9.35 -4.79 -15.30
CA GLU A 113 9.58 -3.64 -16.18
C GLU A 113 8.29 -2.89 -16.53
N GLU A 114 7.16 -3.57 -16.52
CA GLU A 114 5.85 -3.00 -16.84
C GLU A 114 5.33 -2.04 -15.74
N ILE A 115 5.81 -2.21 -14.51
CA ILE A 115 5.34 -1.43 -13.36
C ILE A 115 6.33 -0.30 -13.05
N THR A 116 6.13 0.81 -13.72
CA THR A 116 6.89 2.05 -13.50
C THR A 116 6.28 2.88 -12.35
N GLY A 117 7.03 3.87 -11.86
CA GLY A 117 6.48 4.85 -10.89
C GLY A 117 5.29 5.62 -11.44
N ASP A 118 5.30 5.94 -12.73
CA ASP A 118 4.20 6.64 -13.41
C ASP A 118 2.96 5.76 -13.53
N THR A 119 3.14 4.46 -13.79
CA THR A 119 2.04 3.48 -13.79
C THR A 119 1.35 3.44 -12.43
N ILE A 120 2.13 3.37 -11.33
CA ILE A 120 1.60 3.36 -9.96
C ILE A 120 0.85 4.67 -9.64
N THR A 121 1.43 5.81 -10.03
CA THR A 121 0.81 7.13 -9.83
C THR A 121 -0.50 7.26 -10.61
N SER A 122 -0.53 6.79 -11.85
CA SER A 122 -1.73 6.80 -12.70
C SER A 122 -2.85 5.93 -12.12
N ILE A 123 -2.53 4.75 -11.61
CA ILE A 123 -3.49 3.85 -10.96
C ILE A 123 -4.02 4.50 -9.66
N LYS A 124 -3.16 5.07 -8.82
CA LYS A 124 -3.57 5.83 -7.63
C LYS A 124 -4.57 6.93 -7.97
N SER A 125 -4.22 7.77 -8.94
CA SER A 125 -5.03 8.92 -9.34
C SER A 125 -6.36 8.47 -9.97
N GLY A 126 -6.33 7.41 -10.77
CA GLY A 126 -7.52 6.86 -11.42
C GLY A 126 -8.54 6.25 -10.45
N LEU A 127 -8.06 5.67 -9.33
CA LEU A 127 -8.94 5.08 -8.32
C LEU A 127 -9.41 6.08 -7.26
N MET A 128 -8.69 7.16 -7.07
CA MET A 128 -8.95 8.17 -6.04
C MET A 128 -10.36 8.74 -6.14
N GLY A 129 -10.77 9.22 -7.32
CA GLY A 129 -12.07 9.83 -7.55
C GLY A 129 -13.25 8.88 -7.36
N PRO A 130 -13.28 7.74 -8.06
CA PRO A 130 -14.36 6.76 -7.91
C PRO A 130 -14.55 6.26 -6.48
N LEU A 131 -13.46 6.00 -5.75
CA LEU A 131 -13.55 5.55 -4.37
C LEU A 131 -13.96 6.68 -3.41
N ALA A 132 -13.55 7.92 -3.67
CA ALA A 132 -14.07 9.08 -2.94
C ALA A 132 -15.57 9.23 -3.16
N GLY A 133 -16.05 9.26 -4.40
CA GLY A 133 -17.46 9.44 -4.71
C GLY A 133 -18.36 8.36 -4.13
N ASN A 134 -17.97 7.10 -4.24
CA ASN A 134 -18.72 5.99 -3.65
C ASN A 134 -18.65 6.02 -2.12
N GLY A 135 -17.47 6.23 -1.55
CA GLY A 135 -17.26 6.25 -0.10
C GLY A 135 -18.01 7.38 0.57
N ASP A 136 -17.85 8.61 0.10
CA ASP A 136 -18.55 9.80 0.64
C ASP A 136 -20.08 9.66 0.54
N THR A 137 -20.58 9.05 -0.54
CA THR A 137 -22.02 8.81 -0.72
C THR A 137 -22.55 7.76 0.25
N ILE A 138 -21.85 6.64 0.40
CA ILE A 138 -22.29 5.53 1.24
C ILE A 138 -22.05 5.86 2.72
N ASP A 139 -20.83 6.21 3.08
CA ASP A 139 -20.47 6.41 4.50
C ASP A 139 -20.99 7.76 5.03
N GLY A 140 -20.77 8.85 4.29
CA GLY A 140 -21.21 10.18 4.68
C GLY A 140 -22.70 10.43 4.43
N GLY A 141 -23.22 9.95 3.29
CA GLY A 141 -24.61 10.20 2.87
C GLY A 141 -25.64 9.23 3.45
N VAL A 142 -25.25 8.00 3.79
CA VAL A 142 -26.20 6.97 4.25
C VAL A 142 -25.84 6.43 5.63
N VAL A 143 -24.67 5.84 5.80
CA VAL A 143 -24.31 5.10 7.02
C VAL A 143 -24.23 6.03 8.23
N THR A 144 -23.49 7.11 8.11
CA THR A 144 -23.31 8.08 9.21
C THR A 144 -24.61 8.72 9.66
N PRO A 145 -25.49 9.29 8.78
CA PRO A 145 -26.76 9.84 9.20
C PRO A 145 -27.70 8.79 9.83
N LEU A 146 -27.67 7.57 9.30
CA LEU A 146 -28.52 6.49 9.82
C LEU A 146 -28.10 6.06 11.22
N LEU A 147 -26.80 5.84 11.43
CA LEU A 147 -26.25 5.54 12.75
C LEU A 147 -26.47 6.68 13.74
N LEU A 148 -26.24 7.92 13.31
CA LEU A 148 -26.46 9.09 14.14
C LEU A 148 -27.92 9.18 14.60
N THR A 149 -28.87 8.99 13.69
CA THR A 149 -30.31 8.99 14.00
C THR A 149 -30.67 7.88 14.99
N LEU A 150 -30.15 6.67 14.79
CA LEU A 150 -30.35 5.54 15.69
C LEU A 150 -29.83 5.84 17.10
N PHE A 151 -28.59 6.31 17.21
CA PHE A 151 -27.95 6.57 18.50
C PHE A 151 -28.54 7.79 19.23
N ILE A 152 -28.98 8.82 18.49
CA ILE A 152 -29.73 9.95 19.08
C ILE A 152 -31.05 9.44 19.66
N GLY A 153 -31.77 8.54 18.96
CA GLY A 153 -33.02 7.96 19.44
C GLY A 153 -32.89 7.17 20.76
N ILE A 154 -31.72 6.61 21.02
CA ILE A 154 -31.42 5.87 22.27
C ILE A 154 -30.93 6.81 23.38
N THR A 155 -30.43 8.00 23.03
CA THR A 155 -29.88 8.96 23.98
C THR A 155 -31.05 9.77 24.63
N ASN A 156 -31.19 9.66 25.97
CA ASN A 156 -32.13 10.45 26.75
C ASN A 156 -31.40 11.30 27.78
N PRO A 157 -32.04 12.34 28.35
CA PRO A 157 -31.47 13.08 29.47
C PRO A 157 -31.04 12.14 30.60
N GLY A 158 -29.74 12.10 30.90
CA GLY A 158 -29.17 11.22 31.93
C GLY A 158 -28.66 9.85 31.39
N ASN A 159 -28.89 9.53 30.13
CA ASN A 159 -28.36 8.28 29.50
C ASN A 159 -27.43 8.59 28.32
N ILE A 160 -26.14 8.36 28.50
CA ILE A 160 -25.10 8.60 27.49
C ILE A 160 -24.78 7.36 26.63
N MET A 161 -25.55 6.27 26.77
CA MET A 161 -25.29 5.00 26.07
C MET A 161 -25.31 5.15 24.56
N GLY A 162 -26.20 6.00 24.02
CA GLY A 162 -26.22 6.29 22.58
C GLY A 162 -24.93 6.98 22.10
N VAL A 163 -24.39 7.93 22.88
CA VAL A 163 -23.11 8.60 22.54
C VAL A 163 -21.95 7.59 22.56
N ILE A 164 -21.88 6.74 23.58
CA ILE A 164 -20.86 5.69 23.67
C ILE A 164 -21.00 4.72 22.51
N GLY A 165 -22.20 4.28 22.18
CA GLY A 165 -22.47 3.41 21.05
C GLY A 165 -22.01 4.01 19.72
N TYR A 166 -22.29 5.28 19.48
CA TYR A 166 -21.85 5.98 18.26
C TYR A 166 -20.32 6.12 18.15
N ILE A 167 -19.61 6.28 19.27
CA ILE A 167 -18.14 6.38 19.26
C ILE A 167 -17.47 5.03 18.97
N ILE A 168 -18.12 3.92 19.33
CA ILE A 168 -17.55 2.57 19.16
C ILE A 168 -17.72 2.03 17.73
N VAL A 169 -18.77 2.46 17.01
CA VAL A 169 -19.08 2.06 15.64
C VAL A 169 -18.31 2.88 14.63
#